data_b0584d55e5673eea6beadb6100c6cb2c
#
_entry.id   b0584d55e5673eea6beadb6100c6cb2c
#
_cell.length_a   1.000
_cell.length_b   1.000
_cell.length_c   1.000
_cell.angle_alpha   90.00
_cell.angle_beta   90.00
_cell.angle_gamma   90.00
#
_symmetry.space_group_name_H-M   'P 1'
#
loop_
_entity.id
_entity.type
_entity.pdbx_description
1 polymer ?
#
loop_
_entity_poly.entity_id
_entity_poly.type
_entity_poly.pdbx_seq_one_letter_code
_entity_poly.pdbx_strand_id
1 'polypeptide(L)'
;MFELDREVRNWRTELEHRSSLSARELDELEDHLRARVTLELELNPALAPAEALAIARKGLGQPNAISREFARAGQPRWRQVLWVGWSMYVASFVLPAFSFSGVVASRPDADLTIYGYELLPEVIGLIQRTPGGLVPLIFLVLPSFLILPNLIFLMTSLSFWRPRPAWRSWTSWLVGLTGAFLLVQGLVQLGDLGPGMQAGVGFWVWSASFLVVAGALWLRGREWSSPRPKPANA
;
A
#
# COMPACT_ATOMS: atom_id res chain seq x y z
N MET A 1 43.13 -9.09 4.57
CA MET A 1 42.71 -10.00 3.50
C MET A 1 41.42 -9.44 2.90
N PHE A 2 41.38 -9.15 1.60
CA PHE A 2 40.21 -8.61 0.91
C PHE A 2 39.17 -9.73 0.73
N GLU A 3 37.94 -9.49 1.22
CA GLU A 3 36.83 -10.45 1.08
C GLU A 3 35.77 -9.85 0.14
N LEU A 4 35.82 -10.27 -1.13
CA LEU A 4 34.91 -9.80 -2.17
C LEU A 4 33.44 -9.93 -1.77
N ASP A 5 33.08 -11.06 -1.16
CA ASP A 5 31.70 -11.32 -0.75
C ASP A 5 31.17 -10.36 0.31
N ARG A 6 32.04 -9.92 1.21
CA ARG A 6 31.69 -8.90 2.21
C ARG A 6 31.47 -7.56 1.57
N GLU A 7 32.35 -7.15 0.67
CA GLU A 7 32.25 -5.85 -0.01
C GLU A 7 31.04 -5.79 -0.96
N VAL A 8 30.71 -6.88 -1.63
CA VAL A 8 29.51 -6.99 -2.47
C VAL A 8 28.24 -6.93 -1.60
N ARG A 9 28.21 -7.59 -0.44
CA ARG A 9 27.06 -7.47 0.50
C ARG A 9 26.92 -6.04 1.04
N ASN A 10 28.02 -5.37 1.39
CA ASN A 10 28.00 -3.98 1.87
C ASN A 10 27.42 -3.05 0.80
N TRP A 11 27.87 -3.18 -0.45
CA TRP A 11 27.34 -2.44 -1.58
C TRP A 11 25.85 -2.70 -1.81
N ARG A 12 25.42 -3.96 -1.73
CA ARG A 12 24.00 -4.32 -1.82
C ARG A 12 23.17 -3.63 -0.73
N THR A 13 23.65 -3.68 0.51
CA THR A 13 22.96 -3.04 1.65
C THR A 13 22.86 -1.51 1.45
N GLU A 14 23.91 -0.89 0.93
CA GLU A 14 23.91 0.54 0.60
C GLU A 14 22.86 0.86 -0.50
N LEU A 15 22.79 0.03 -1.55
CA LEU A 15 21.79 0.16 -2.61
C LEU A 15 20.38 -0.04 -2.06
N GLU A 16 20.14 -1.03 -1.21
CA GLU A 16 18.86 -1.30 -0.59
C GLU A 16 18.35 -0.12 0.24
N HIS A 17 19.24 0.58 0.93
CA HIS A 17 18.89 1.77 1.71
C HIS A 17 18.65 3.03 0.87
N ARG A 18 19.33 3.16 -0.26
CA ARG A 18 19.31 4.38 -1.10
C ARG A 18 18.45 4.26 -2.34
N SER A 19 17.94 3.08 -2.64
CA SER A 19 17.18 2.84 -3.85
C SER A 19 15.79 2.28 -3.56
N SER A 20 14.91 2.39 -4.54
CA SER A 20 13.59 1.78 -4.51
C SER A 20 13.52 0.46 -5.28
N LEU A 21 14.68 -0.18 -5.48
CA LEU A 21 14.81 -1.43 -6.20
C LEU A 21 14.13 -2.57 -5.44
N SER A 22 13.50 -3.49 -6.15
CA SER A 22 12.98 -4.74 -5.62
C SER A 22 14.13 -5.70 -5.27
N ALA A 23 13.86 -6.70 -4.43
CA ALA A 23 14.86 -7.71 -4.07
C ALA A 23 15.42 -8.44 -5.31
N ARG A 24 14.57 -8.69 -6.32
CA ARG A 24 14.97 -9.30 -7.59
C ARG A 24 15.92 -8.43 -8.40
N GLU A 25 15.64 -7.13 -8.48
CA GLU A 25 16.51 -6.18 -9.19
C GLU A 25 17.86 -6.03 -8.47
N LEU A 26 17.86 -6.08 -7.14
CA LEU A 26 19.09 -6.09 -6.34
C LEU A 26 19.90 -7.37 -6.56
N ASP A 27 19.23 -8.54 -6.63
CA ASP A 27 19.88 -9.82 -6.93
C ASP A 27 20.51 -9.79 -8.34
N GLU A 28 19.78 -9.29 -9.34
CA GLU A 28 20.27 -9.14 -10.71
C GLU A 28 21.48 -8.19 -10.80
N LEU A 29 21.44 -7.08 -10.09
CA LEU A 29 22.56 -6.14 -10.03
C LEU A 29 23.77 -6.71 -9.28
N GLU A 30 23.56 -7.51 -8.24
CA GLU A 30 24.64 -8.21 -7.55
C GLU A 30 25.32 -9.21 -8.48
N ASP A 31 24.55 -10.00 -9.24
CA ASP A 31 25.07 -10.95 -10.21
C ASP A 31 25.86 -10.25 -11.33
N HIS A 32 25.34 -9.12 -11.84
CA HIS A 32 26.06 -8.29 -12.82
C HIS A 32 27.37 -7.71 -12.25
N LEU A 33 27.37 -7.24 -10.99
CA LEU A 33 28.58 -6.76 -10.35
C LEU A 33 29.64 -7.86 -10.25
N ARG A 34 29.23 -9.05 -9.79
CA ARG A 34 30.14 -10.22 -9.67
C ARG A 34 30.70 -10.63 -11.01
N ALA A 35 29.84 -10.76 -12.04
CA ALA A 35 30.27 -11.09 -13.39
C ALA A 35 31.26 -10.07 -13.96
N ARG A 36 31.02 -8.77 -13.70
CA ARG A 36 31.94 -7.72 -14.14
C ARG A 36 33.27 -7.75 -13.40
N VAL A 37 33.29 -8.00 -12.11
CA VAL A 37 34.55 -8.17 -11.35
C VAL A 37 35.37 -9.34 -11.90
N THR A 38 34.72 -10.46 -12.19
CA THR A 38 35.38 -11.64 -12.79
C THR A 38 35.99 -11.29 -14.15
N LEU A 39 35.20 -10.62 -15.01
CA LEU A 39 35.67 -10.17 -16.32
C LEU A 39 36.89 -9.22 -16.22
N GLU A 40 36.89 -8.26 -15.29
CA GLU A 40 38.02 -7.32 -15.12
C GLU A 40 39.28 -8.06 -14.67
N LEU A 41 39.16 -9.09 -13.80
CA LEU A 41 40.28 -9.93 -13.38
C LEU A 41 40.80 -10.84 -14.50
N GLU A 42 39.90 -11.35 -15.36
CA GLU A 42 40.28 -12.15 -16.55
C GLU A 42 41.02 -11.28 -17.59
N LEU A 43 40.54 -10.07 -17.83
CA LEU A 43 41.15 -9.15 -18.79
C LEU A 43 42.49 -8.60 -18.30
N ASN A 44 42.68 -8.46 -17.01
CA ASN A 44 43.92 -7.96 -16.40
C ASN A 44 44.29 -8.78 -15.14
N PRO A 45 45.00 -9.91 -15.31
CA PRO A 45 45.38 -10.78 -14.17
C PRO A 45 46.30 -10.11 -13.12
N ALA A 46 46.90 -8.99 -13.44
CA ALA A 46 47.74 -8.22 -12.48
C ALA A 46 46.91 -7.30 -11.58
N LEU A 47 45.62 -7.16 -11.83
CA LEU A 47 44.73 -6.27 -11.07
C LEU A 47 44.40 -6.87 -9.71
N ALA A 48 44.47 -6.05 -8.66
CA ALA A 48 44.02 -6.49 -7.34
C ALA A 48 42.52 -6.62 -7.29
N PRO A 49 41.94 -7.63 -6.57
CA PRO A 49 40.49 -7.82 -6.50
C PRO A 49 39.70 -6.59 -6.01
N ALA A 50 40.31 -5.78 -5.14
CA ALA A 50 39.72 -4.53 -4.67
C ALA A 50 39.62 -3.46 -5.78
N GLU A 51 40.62 -3.39 -6.67
CA GLU A 51 40.64 -2.48 -7.80
C GLU A 51 39.63 -2.93 -8.88
N ALA A 52 39.55 -4.24 -9.14
CA ALA A 52 38.55 -4.81 -10.04
C ALA A 52 37.13 -4.49 -9.57
N LEU A 53 36.85 -4.60 -8.29
CA LEU A 53 35.56 -4.23 -7.70
C LEU A 53 35.29 -2.72 -7.88
N ALA A 54 36.29 -1.87 -7.64
CA ALA A 54 36.12 -0.41 -7.80
C ALA A 54 35.81 -0.03 -9.26
N ILE A 55 36.49 -0.65 -10.22
CA ILE A 55 36.22 -0.46 -11.66
C ILE A 55 34.82 -0.96 -12.02
N ALA A 56 34.43 -2.15 -11.57
CA ALA A 56 33.12 -2.73 -11.82
C ALA A 56 32.00 -1.85 -11.23
N ARG A 57 32.16 -1.35 -9.99
CA ARG A 57 31.20 -0.40 -9.35
C ARG A 57 31.07 0.90 -10.13
N LYS A 58 32.21 1.47 -10.60
CA LYS A 58 32.20 2.67 -11.41
C LYS A 58 31.50 2.46 -12.74
N GLY A 59 31.66 1.27 -13.34
CA GLY A 59 31.02 0.89 -14.60
C GLY A 59 29.49 0.69 -14.47
N LEU A 60 29.00 0.21 -13.33
CA LEU A 60 27.57 0.12 -13.03
C LEU A 60 26.91 1.47 -12.78
N GLY A 61 27.69 2.49 -12.38
CA GLY A 61 27.20 3.82 -12.11
C GLY A 61 26.82 4.08 -10.66
N GLN A 62 26.34 5.29 -10.39
CA GLN A 62 25.91 5.67 -9.03
C GLN A 62 24.54 5.07 -8.68
N PRO A 63 24.28 4.70 -7.41
CA PRO A 63 23.01 4.14 -6.96
C PRO A 63 21.78 4.94 -7.41
N ASN A 64 21.87 6.27 -7.37
CA ASN A 64 20.79 7.17 -7.80
C ASN A 64 20.54 7.17 -9.32
N ALA A 65 21.57 6.89 -10.14
CA ALA A 65 21.42 6.77 -11.59
C ALA A 65 20.75 5.42 -11.93
N ILE A 66 21.23 4.34 -11.34
CA ILE A 66 20.66 3.00 -11.44
C ILE A 66 19.18 3.02 -11.05
N SER A 67 18.86 3.58 -9.88
CA SER A 67 17.46 3.69 -9.42
C SER A 67 16.58 4.47 -10.38
N ARG A 68 17.08 5.53 -11.03
CA ARG A 68 16.33 6.29 -12.03
C ARG A 68 16.10 5.52 -13.31
N GLU A 69 17.06 4.72 -13.74
CA GLU A 69 16.93 3.86 -14.92
C GLU A 69 15.93 2.73 -14.69
N PHE A 70 16.01 2.05 -13.55
CA PHE A 70 15.03 1.04 -13.16
C PHE A 70 13.62 1.64 -12.91
N ALA A 71 13.53 2.84 -12.34
CA ALA A 71 12.27 3.56 -12.21
C ALA A 71 11.66 3.95 -13.56
N ARG A 72 12.47 4.17 -14.60
CA ARG A 72 12.02 4.40 -15.96
C ARG A 72 11.65 3.09 -16.69
N ALA A 73 12.40 2.02 -16.45
CA ALA A 73 12.18 0.72 -17.07
C ALA A 73 10.96 -0.03 -16.50
N GLY A 74 10.61 0.19 -15.26
CA GLY A 74 9.46 -0.43 -14.62
C GLY A 74 9.18 0.15 -13.25
N GLN A 75 8.27 1.11 -13.16
CA GLN A 75 7.70 1.43 -11.85
C GLN A 75 7.06 0.16 -11.28
N PRO A 76 7.42 -0.25 -10.06
CA PRO A 76 6.83 -1.44 -9.48
C PRO A 76 5.30 -1.30 -9.47
N ARG A 77 4.63 -2.25 -10.10
CA ARG A 77 3.17 -2.20 -10.35
C ARG A 77 2.37 -1.95 -9.08
N TRP A 78 2.87 -2.44 -7.95
CA TRP A 78 2.21 -2.22 -6.66
C TRP A 78 2.09 -0.73 -6.27
N ARG A 79 3.06 0.12 -6.66
CA ARG A 79 2.98 1.57 -6.39
C ARG A 79 1.86 2.24 -7.16
N GLN A 80 1.69 1.88 -8.43
CA GLN A 80 0.59 2.42 -9.25
C GLN A 80 -0.76 2.00 -8.68
N VAL A 81 -0.91 0.71 -8.34
CA VAL A 81 -2.13 0.18 -7.72
C VAL A 81 -2.39 0.87 -6.38
N LEU A 82 -1.36 1.11 -5.58
CA LEU A 82 -1.49 1.80 -4.30
C LEU A 82 -1.95 3.26 -4.48
N TRP A 83 -1.40 3.98 -5.47
CA TRP A 83 -1.85 5.33 -5.81
C TRP A 83 -3.31 5.35 -6.26
N VAL A 84 -3.73 4.39 -7.08
CA VAL A 84 -5.14 4.25 -7.48
C VAL A 84 -6.03 4.06 -6.25
N GLY A 85 -5.68 3.15 -5.35
CA GLY A 85 -6.44 2.92 -4.11
C GLY A 85 -6.54 4.17 -3.23
N TRP A 86 -5.45 4.94 -3.07
CA TRP A 86 -5.47 6.20 -2.34
C TRP A 86 -6.30 7.28 -3.04
N SER A 87 -6.23 7.38 -4.37
CA SER A 87 -7.06 8.32 -5.13
C SER A 87 -8.55 8.00 -5.00
N MET A 88 -8.91 6.72 -5.06
CA MET A 88 -10.29 6.27 -4.82
C MET A 88 -10.75 6.61 -3.40
N TYR A 89 -9.90 6.38 -2.40
CA TYR A 89 -10.20 6.72 -1.01
C TYR A 89 -10.48 8.21 -0.84
N VAL A 90 -9.61 9.08 -1.37
CA VAL A 90 -9.80 10.54 -1.31
C VAL A 90 -11.06 10.96 -2.09
N ALA A 91 -11.26 10.43 -3.29
CA ALA A 91 -12.43 10.73 -4.11
C ALA A 91 -13.74 10.36 -3.41
N SER A 92 -13.75 9.29 -2.61
CA SER A 92 -14.95 8.86 -1.90
C SER A 92 -15.51 9.90 -0.93
N PHE A 93 -14.68 10.83 -0.42
CA PHE A 93 -15.14 11.89 0.48
C PHE A 93 -15.97 12.97 -0.22
N VAL A 94 -15.76 13.19 -1.51
CA VAL A 94 -16.53 14.18 -2.30
C VAL A 94 -17.70 13.56 -3.04
N LEU A 95 -17.85 12.25 -2.98
CA LEU A 95 -18.95 11.52 -3.59
C LEU A 95 -20.10 11.32 -2.59
N PRO A 96 -21.36 11.20 -3.06
CA PRO A 96 -22.50 10.89 -2.21
C PRO A 96 -22.29 9.52 -1.53
N ALA A 97 -22.21 9.53 -0.19
CA ALA A 97 -21.99 8.32 0.61
C ALA A 97 -23.31 7.61 0.90
N PHE A 98 -24.35 8.37 1.27
CA PHE A 98 -25.68 7.85 1.55
C PHE A 98 -26.74 8.79 1.01
N SER A 99 -27.85 8.23 0.55
CA SER A 99 -29.07 8.97 0.23
C SER A 99 -30.23 8.45 1.06
N PHE A 100 -31.08 9.36 1.52
CA PHE A 100 -32.26 9.06 2.32
C PHE A 100 -33.46 9.62 1.61
N SER A 101 -34.43 8.78 1.27
CA SER A 101 -35.70 9.18 0.68
C SER A 101 -36.82 9.08 1.72
N GLY A 102 -37.68 10.10 1.78
CA GLY A 102 -38.89 10.08 2.62
C GLY A 102 -38.66 10.25 4.14
N VAL A 103 -37.44 10.61 4.60
CA VAL A 103 -37.10 10.66 6.05
C VAL A 103 -37.40 12.03 6.69
N VAL A 104 -37.57 13.08 5.91
CA VAL A 104 -37.86 14.41 6.46
C VAL A 104 -39.36 14.55 6.68
N ALA A 105 -39.81 14.41 7.93
CA ALA A 105 -41.23 14.49 8.32
C ALA A 105 -41.94 15.78 7.89
N SER A 106 -41.18 16.88 7.62
CA SER A 106 -41.69 18.14 7.12
C SER A 106 -41.70 18.29 5.61
N ARG A 107 -41.02 17.38 4.86
CA ARG A 107 -40.98 17.36 3.39
C ARG A 107 -40.80 15.92 2.93
N PRO A 108 -41.89 15.14 2.73
CA PRO A 108 -41.83 13.76 2.33
C PRO A 108 -41.20 13.52 0.95
N ASP A 109 -41.07 14.56 0.12
CA ASP A 109 -40.49 14.50 -1.22
C ASP A 109 -39.02 14.97 -1.28
N ALA A 110 -38.39 15.27 -0.15
CA ALA A 110 -37.00 15.73 -0.10
C ALA A 110 -36.05 14.57 0.11
N ASP A 111 -35.26 14.25 -0.91
CA ASP A 111 -34.14 13.34 -0.79
C ASP A 111 -32.96 14.04 -0.09
N LEU A 112 -32.53 13.49 1.03
CA LEU A 112 -31.34 13.93 1.74
C LEU A 112 -30.14 13.13 1.26
N THR A 113 -29.15 13.80 0.66
CA THR A 113 -27.88 13.17 0.26
C THR A 113 -26.78 13.63 1.19
N ILE A 114 -26.07 12.67 1.82
CA ILE A 114 -24.93 12.92 2.69
C ILE A 114 -23.65 12.54 1.93
N TYR A 115 -22.74 13.49 1.83
CA TYR A 115 -21.43 13.29 1.24
C TYR A 115 -20.43 12.72 2.26
N GLY A 116 -19.34 12.09 1.78
CA GLY A 116 -18.37 11.47 2.67
C GLY A 116 -17.74 12.42 3.68
N TYR A 117 -17.49 13.68 3.30
CA TYR A 117 -16.93 14.70 4.21
C TYR A 117 -17.94 15.20 5.27
N GLU A 118 -19.23 15.03 5.05
CA GLU A 118 -20.30 15.43 5.97
C GLU A 118 -20.58 14.36 7.04
N LEU A 119 -20.13 13.13 6.82
CA LEU A 119 -20.42 12.04 7.74
C LEU A 119 -19.95 12.32 9.18
N LEU A 120 -18.78 12.90 9.35
CA LEU A 120 -18.26 13.18 10.68
C LEU A 120 -19.05 14.26 11.44
N PRO A 121 -19.34 15.44 10.85
CA PRO A 121 -20.22 16.44 11.47
C PRO A 121 -21.62 15.91 11.77
N GLU A 122 -22.23 15.16 10.85
CA GLU A 122 -23.57 14.59 11.04
C GLU A 122 -23.63 13.61 12.21
N VAL A 123 -22.60 12.76 12.29
CA VAL A 123 -22.46 11.82 13.41
C VAL A 123 -22.30 12.55 14.75
N ILE A 124 -21.46 13.57 14.83
CA ILE A 124 -21.29 14.40 16.04
C ILE A 124 -22.63 15.06 16.40
N GLY A 125 -23.35 15.60 15.42
CA GLY A 125 -24.67 16.17 15.60
C GLY A 125 -25.71 15.16 16.12
N LEU A 126 -25.66 13.91 15.62
CA LEU A 126 -26.51 12.83 16.07
C LEU A 126 -26.24 12.48 17.54
N ILE A 127 -24.97 12.35 17.93
CA ILE A 127 -24.58 12.07 19.32
C ILE A 127 -25.11 13.17 20.26
N GLN A 128 -25.01 14.43 19.88
CA GLN A 128 -25.46 15.56 20.69
C GLN A 128 -26.97 15.62 20.86
N ARG A 129 -27.75 15.12 19.86
CA ARG A 129 -29.21 15.15 19.86
C ARG A 129 -29.85 13.90 20.46
N THR A 130 -29.08 12.84 20.67
CA THR A 130 -29.61 11.54 21.10
C THR A 130 -29.71 11.47 22.62
N PRO A 131 -30.88 11.10 23.18
CA PRO A 131 -31.05 10.89 24.63
C PRO A 131 -30.09 9.80 25.13
N GLY A 132 -29.57 9.94 26.35
CA GLY A 132 -28.48 9.17 26.93
C GLY A 132 -28.57 7.64 26.90
N GLY A 133 -29.75 7.05 26.64
CA GLY A 133 -29.93 5.60 26.56
C GLY A 133 -29.37 4.92 25.30
N LEU A 134 -29.23 5.63 24.18
CA LEU A 134 -28.69 5.10 22.93
C LEU A 134 -27.20 5.46 22.73
N VAL A 135 -26.64 6.33 23.56
CA VAL A 135 -25.26 6.78 23.49
C VAL A 135 -24.25 5.62 23.50
N PRO A 136 -24.36 4.58 24.35
CA PRO A 136 -23.43 3.46 24.35
C PRO A 136 -23.44 2.67 23.04
N LEU A 137 -24.62 2.48 22.42
CA LEU A 137 -24.73 1.77 21.15
C LEU A 137 -24.10 2.57 20.00
N ILE A 138 -24.31 3.88 19.98
CA ILE A 138 -23.69 4.78 19.00
C ILE A 138 -22.17 4.78 19.17
N PHE A 139 -21.64 4.84 20.38
CA PHE A 139 -20.20 4.77 20.67
C PHE A 139 -19.58 3.42 20.32
N LEU A 140 -20.34 2.33 20.29
CA LEU A 140 -19.84 1.02 19.88
C LEU A 140 -19.85 0.85 18.36
N VAL A 141 -20.93 1.24 17.68
CA VAL A 141 -21.15 1.00 16.25
C VAL A 141 -20.36 2.01 15.39
N LEU A 142 -20.34 3.27 15.76
CA LEU A 142 -19.72 4.34 14.98
C LEU A 142 -18.19 4.21 14.85
N PRO A 143 -17.42 3.98 15.93
CA PRO A 143 -15.99 3.75 15.83
C PRO A 143 -15.66 2.53 14.96
N SER A 144 -16.49 1.48 15.04
CA SER A 144 -16.27 0.26 14.27
C SER A 144 -16.43 0.49 12.76
N PHE A 145 -17.38 1.33 12.34
CA PHE A 145 -17.66 1.58 10.92
C PHE A 145 -16.90 2.74 10.31
N LEU A 146 -16.64 3.79 11.08
CA LEU A 146 -16.03 5.00 10.53
C LEU A 146 -14.57 5.19 10.95
N ILE A 147 -14.27 5.04 12.23
CA ILE A 147 -12.94 5.36 12.74
C ILE A 147 -11.95 4.23 12.47
N LEU A 148 -12.29 3.00 12.84
CA LEU A 148 -11.37 1.87 12.75
C LEU A 148 -10.93 1.55 11.31
N PRO A 149 -11.83 1.45 10.31
CA PRO A 149 -11.40 1.25 8.92
C PRO A 149 -10.50 2.37 8.42
N ASN A 150 -10.83 3.63 8.71
CA ASN A 150 -10.02 4.76 8.29
C ASN A 150 -8.63 4.76 8.95
N LEU A 151 -8.51 4.40 10.23
CA LEU A 151 -7.21 4.22 10.89
C LEU A 151 -6.41 3.09 10.25
N ILE A 152 -7.04 1.94 9.98
CA ILE A 152 -6.41 0.82 9.28
C ILE A 152 -5.90 1.29 7.91
N PHE A 153 -6.72 2.03 7.16
CA PHE A 153 -6.32 2.57 5.86
C PHE A 153 -5.14 3.53 5.99
N LEU A 154 -5.18 4.49 6.91
CA LEU A 154 -4.10 5.44 7.16
C LEU A 154 -2.80 4.76 7.57
N MET A 155 -2.86 3.65 8.30
CA MET A 155 -1.66 2.84 8.61
C MET A 155 -0.96 2.32 7.36
N THR A 156 -1.67 2.16 6.23
CA THR A 156 -1.04 1.77 4.96
C THR A 156 -0.11 2.84 4.41
N SER A 157 -0.34 4.12 4.75
CA SER A 157 0.53 5.23 4.33
C SER A 157 1.95 5.08 4.89
N LEU A 158 2.10 4.49 6.08
CA LEU A 158 3.42 4.20 6.67
C LEU A 158 4.22 3.22 5.82
N SER A 159 3.55 2.42 4.98
CA SER A 159 4.19 1.51 4.05
C SER A 159 4.98 2.21 2.95
N PHE A 160 4.68 3.49 2.64
CA PHE A 160 5.47 4.30 1.70
C PHE A 160 6.86 4.65 2.26
N TRP A 161 6.95 4.85 3.59
CA TRP A 161 8.13 5.40 4.26
C TRP A 161 9.07 4.34 4.82
N ARG A 162 8.57 3.12 5.11
CA ARG A 162 9.36 2.06 5.73
C ARG A 162 9.57 0.88 4.80
N PRO A 163 10.81 0.61 4.36
CA PRO A 163 11.12 -0.52 3.47
C PRO A 163 11.13 -1.90 4.17
N ARG A 164 10.87 -1.99 5.49
CA ARG A 164 11.07 -3.20 6.27
C ARG A 164 10.01 -4.28 6.05
N PRO A 165 10.41 -5.55 5.82
CA PRO A 165 9.52 -6.66 5.46
C PRO A 165 8.65 -7.23 6.60
N ALA A 166 8.88 -6.85 7.86
CA ALA A 166 8.22 -7.45 9.01
C ALA A 166 6.70 -7.17 9.14
N TRP A 167 6.19 -6.14 8.47
CA TRP A 167 4.76 -5.78 8.46
C TRP A 167 3.97 -6.43 7.31
N ARG A 168 4.51 -7.43 6.69
CA ARG A 168 4.30 -7.79 5.30
C ARG A 168 3.05 -8.58 4.95
N SER A 169 2.60 -9.50 5.76
CA SER A 169 1.47 -10.36 5.37
C SER A 169 0.17 -9.99 6.07
N TRP A 170 0.22 -9.74 7.36
CA TRP A 170 -0.98 -9.49 8.12
C TRP A 170 -1.66 -8.15 7.79
N THR A 171 -0.89 -7.10 7.41
CA THR A 171 -1.47 -5.79 7.04
C THR A 171 -2.30 -5.86 5.75
N SER A 172 -1.84 -6.60 4.73
CA SER A 172 -2.62 -6.80 3.51
C SER A 172 -3.91 -7.58 3.79
N TRP A 173 -3.84 -8.60 4.64
CA TRP A 173 -5.01 -9.36 5.07
C TRP A 173 -5.97 -8.49 5.89
N LEU A 174 -5.46 -7.70 6.84
CA LEU A 174 -6.29 -6.83 7.66
C LEU A 174 -7.05 -5.81 6.80
N VAL A 175 -6.35 -5.12 5.89
CA VAL A 175 -6.96 -4.15 4.97
C VAL A 175 -7.97 -4.83 4.04
N GLY A 176 -7.61 -6.00 3.48
CA GLY A 176 -8.48 -6.77 2.58
C GLY A 176 -9.75 -7.27 3.27
N LEU A 177 -9.62 -7.82 4.47
CA LEU A 177 -10.77 -8.26 5.27
C LEU A 177 -11.67 -7.10 5.67
N THR A 178 -11.09 -5.94 6.02
CA THR A 178 -11.86 -4.72 6.30
C THR A 178 -12.66 -4.30 5.07
N GLY A 179 -12.04 -4.24 3.89
CA GLY A 179 -12.73 -3.91 2.64
C GLY A 179 -13.83 -4.91 2.27
N ALA A 180 -13.53 -6.21 2.40
CA ALA A 180 -14.53 -7.26 2.15
C ALA A 180 -15.71 -7.17 3.13
N PHE A 181 -15.45 -6.94 4.41
CA PHE A 181 -16.47 -6.74 5.43
C PHE A 181 -17.39 -5.55 5.09
N LEU A 182 -16.79 -4.39 4.71
CA LEU A 182 -17.56 -3.21 4.34
C LEU A 182 -18.44 -3.45 3.10
N LEU A 183 -17.90 -4.16 2.09
CA LEU A 183 -18.68 -4.50 0.89
C LEU A 183 -19.83 -5.45 1.23
N VAL A 184 -19.60 -6.48 2.05
CA VAL A 184 -20.65 -7.40 2.49
C VAL A 184 -21.72 -6.63 3.28
N GLN A 185 -21.32 -5.74 4.16
CA GLN A 185 -22.25 -4.88 4.90
C GLN A 185 -23.09 -4.01 3.95
N GLY A 186 -22.45 -3.39 2.95
CA GLY A 186 -23.18 -2.63 1.92
C GLY A 186 -24.19 -3.49 1.15
N LEU A 187 -23.82 -4.72 0.78
CA LEU A 187 -24.70 -5.66 0.09
C LEU A 187 -25.88 -6.13 0.96
N VAL A 188 -25.61 -6.44 2.23
CA VAL A 188 -26.66 -6.80 3.20
C VAL A 188 -27.62 -5.64 3.38
N GLN A 189 -27.11 -4.42 3.50
CA GLN A 189 -27.93 -3.23 3.63
C GLN A 189 -28.78 -2.94 2.38
N LEU A 190 -28.35 -3.32 1.18
CA LEU A 190 -29.19 -3.22 -0.04
C LEU A 190 -30.44 -4.13 0.02
N GLY A 191 -30.35 -5.25 0.78
CA GLY A 191 -31.49 -6.17 0.97
C GLY A 191 -32.43 -5.79 2.11
N ASP A 192 -31.91 -5.15 3.17
CA ASP A 192 -32.60 -4.97 4.47
C ASP A 192 -32.80 -3.50 4.87
N LEU A 193 -32.32 -2.55 4.08
CA LEU A 193 -32.54 -1.14 4.39
C LEU A 193 -34.03 -0.86 4.34
N GLY A 194 -34.56 -0.48 5.49
CA GLY A 194 -35.92 0.01 5.60
C GLY A 194 -36.17 1.12 4.58
N PRO A 195 -37.43 1.42 4.27
CA PRO A 195 -37.77 2.35 3.21
C PRO A 195 -37.05 3.67 3.44
N GLY A 196 -36.08 3.98 2.59
CA GLY A 196 -35.49 5.29 2.52
C GLY A 196 -33.98 5.44 2.57
N MET A 197 -33.18 4.48 3.01
CA MET A 197 -31.71 4.62 3.03
C MET A 197 -31.05 3.81 1.92
N GLN A 198 -30.22 4.46 1.11
CA GLN A 198 -29.44 3.81 0.04
C GLN A 198 -27.95 4.17 0.15
N ALA A 199 -27.10 3.15 -0.01
CA ALA A 199 -25.66 3.36 -0.09
C ALA A 199 -25.33 4.02 -1.44
N GLY A 200 -24.74 5.21 -1.38
CA GLY A 200 -24.33 5.98 -2.54
C GLY A 200 -23.01 5.49 -3.13
N VAL A 201 -22.64 6.05 -4.29
CA VAL A 201 -21.41 5.71 -5.01
C VAL A 201 -20.18 5.92 -4.13
N GLY A 202 -20.16 6.96 -3.29
CA GLY A 202 -19.06 7.25 -2.37
C GLY A 202 -18.75 6.10 -1.41
N PHE A 203 -19.79 5.46 -0.86
CA PHE A 203 -19.63 4.29 0.00
C PHE A 203 -18.98 3.09 -0.73
N TRP A 204 -19.39 2.83 -1.97
CA TRP A 204 -18.86 1.73 -2.77
C TRP A 204 -17.41 1.99 -3.19
N VAL A 205 -17.10 3.22 -3.61
CA VAL A 205 -15.74 3.63 -3.96
C VAL A 205 -14.83 3.57 -2.74
N TRP A 206 -15.30 4.03 -1.57
CA TRP A 206 -14.58 3.94 -0.31
C TRP A 206 -14.27 2.49 0.06
N SER A 207 -15.27 1.61 0.06
CA SER A 207 -15.09 0.18 0.38
C SER A 207 -14.15 -0.52 -0.61
N ALA A 208 -14.30 -0.26 -1.91
CA ALA A 208 -13.44 -0.83 -2.95
C ALA A 208 -11.98 -0.37 -2.83
N SER A 209 -11.73 0.86 -2.35
CA SER A 209 -10.38 1.38 -2.16
C SER A 209 -9.53 0.51 -1.23
N PHE A 210 -10.15 -0.10 -0.20
CA PHE A 210 -9.46 -1.04 0.71
C PHE A 210 -8.98 -2.30 -0.02
N LEU A 211 -9.80 -2.85 -0.93
CA LEU A 211 -9.40 -4.04 -1.69
C LEU A 211 -8.27 -3.72 -2.67
N VAL A 212 -8.32 -2.55 -3.30
CA VAL A 212 -7.25 -2.11 -4.21
C VAL A 212 -5.94 -1.93 -3.44
N VAL A 213 -5.97 -1.28 -2.27
CA VAL A 213 -4.79 -1.12 -1.41
C VAL A 213 -4.29 -2.47 -0.88
N ALA A 214 -5.18 -3.37 -0.46
CA ALA A 214 -4.80 -4.72 -0.04
C ALA A 214 -4.10 -5.49 -1.17
N GLY A 215 -4.61 -5.39 -2.40
CA GLY A 215 -3.98 -5.94 -3.60
C GLY A 215 -2.59 -5.37 -3.86
N ALA A 216 -2.43 -4.06 -3.71
CA ALA A 216 -1.13 -3.40 -3.83
C ALA A 216 -0.12 -3.91 -2.79
N LEU A 217 -0.53 -4.02 -1.53
CA LEU A 217 0.31 -4.54 -0.44
C LEU A 217 0.67 -6.02 -0.65
N TRP A 218 -0.27 -6.82 -1.17
CA TRP A 218 -0.02 -8.21 -1.51
C TRP A 218 0.97 -8.35 -2.67
N LEU A 219 0.81 -7.58 -3.76
CA LEU A 219 1.76 -7.54 -4.88
C LEU A 219 3.16 -7.18 -4.39
N ARG A 220 3.28 -6.14 -3.57
CA ARG A 220 4.53 -5.78 -2.91
C ARG A 220 5.12 -6.95 -2.13
N GLY A 221 4.29 -7.69 -1.39
CA GLY A 221 4.71 -8.88 -0.65
C GLY A 221 5.28 -9.97 -1.54
N ARG A 222 4.70 -10.24 -2.69
CA ARG A 222 5.18 -11.26 -3.65
C ARG A 222 6.52 -10.88 -4.27
N GLU A 223 6.71 -9.63 -4.66
CA GLU A 223 7.98 -9.15 -5.24
C GLU A 223 9.15 -9.34 -4.27
N TRP A 224 8.92 -9.18 -2.95
CA TRP A 224 9.95 -9.38 -1.91
C TRP A 224 10.16 -10.84 -1.51
N SER A 225 9.25 -11.74 -1.83
CA SER A 225 9.28 -13.15 -1.39
C SER A 225 9.84 -14.09 -2.43
N SER A 226 10.25 -13.61 -3.61
CA SER A 226 10.88 -14.44 -4.63
C SER A 226 12.09 -15.16 -4.01
N PRO A 227 12.14 -16.51 -4.04
CA PRO A 227 13.26 -17.25 -3.48
C PRO A 227 14.55 -16.82 -4.18
N ARG A 228 15.58 -16.54 -3.41
CA ARG A 228 16.93 -16.37 -3.98
C ARG A 228 17.27 -17.62 -4.76
N PRO A 229 17.71 -17.52 -6.01
CA PRO A 229 18.33 -18.66 -6.67
C PRO A 229 19.47 -19.14 -5.76
N LYS A 230 19.43 -20.41 -5.35
CA LYS A 230 20.55 -21.00 -4.62
C LYS A 230 21.78 -20.87 -5.51
N PRO A 231 22.93 -20.40 -5.00
CA PRO A 231 24.15 -20.41 -5.77
C PRO A 231 24.38 -21.83 -6.31
N ALA A 232 24.61 -21.91 -7.60
CA ALA A 232 24.66 -23.17 -8.33
C ALA A 232 25.82 -24.09 -7.91
N ASN A 233 26.71 -23.62 -7.03
CA ASN A 233 27.86 -24.42 -6.53
C ASN A 233 28.12 -24.05 -5.07
N ALA A 234 27.79 -24.98 -4.19
CA ALA A 234 28.44 -25.18 -2.91
C ALA A 234 29.16 -26.52 -2.97
#